data_94dcd095ad0cb839d5e4ed8083a76523
#
_entry.id   94dcd095ad0cb839d5e4ed8083a76523
#
_cell.length_a   1.000
_cell.length_b   1.000
_cell.length_c   1.000
_cell.angle_alpha   90.00
_cell.angle_beta   90.00
_cell.angle_gamma   90.00
#
_symmetry.space_group_name_H-M   'P 1'
#
loop_
_entity.id
_entity.type
_entity.pdbx_description
1 polymer ?
#
loop_
_entity_poly.entity_id
_entity_poly.type
_entity_poly.pdbx_seq_one_letter_code
_entity_poly.pdbx_strand_id
1 'polypeptide(L)'
;MKRKNLAVLALIICFSLLYVMWAEAKTVMYNEISKHDGYDYEFWKDFGGTGKMILGSGGTFSCEWENINNILFRKGRKFNQTQTHQEIGNFMVEFGVDYQPMGNSYLCVYGWTVEPLVEYYIVDSWGNWRPPGAISKGTITIDGDT
;
A
#
# COMPACT_ATOMS: atom_id res chain seq x y z
N MET A 1 -28.77 39.53 57.51
CA MET A 1 -27.92 38.38 57.14
C MET A 1 -28.12 38.08 55.65
N LYS A 2 -27.11 38.36 54.80
CA LYS A 2 -27.17 38.12 53.36
C LYS A 2 -26.48 36.73 53.09
N ARG A 3 -27.24 35.77 52.58
CA ARG A 3 -26.70 34.48 52.13
C ARG A 3 -26.00 34.71 50.79
N LYS A 4 -24.71 34.42 50.73
CA LYS A 4 -23.93 34.35 49.50
C LYS A 4 -24.16 32.98 48.87
N ASN A 5 -24.83 32.94 47.71
CA ASN A 5 -24.91 31.73 46.91
C ASN A 5 -23.57 31.53 46.19
N LEU A 6 -22.88 30.49 46.58
CA LEU A 6 -21.67 30.04 45.93
C LEU A 6 -22.08 29.16 44.72
N ALA A 7 -22.04 29.73 43.52
CA ALA A 7 -22.23 28.95 42.29
C ALA A 7 -20.94 28.18 42.02
N VAL A 8 -20.99 26.87 42.23
CA VAL A 8 -19.90 25.98 41.82
C VAL A 8 -20.05 25.74 40.34
N LEU A 9 -19.21 26.40 39.53
CA LEU A 9 -19.10 26.16 38.10
C LEU A 9 -18.31 24.86 37.91
N ALA A 10 -19.02 23.75 37.70
CA ALA A 10 -18.40 22.50 37.33
C ALA A 10 -17.93 22.58 35.87
N LEU A 11 -16.65 22.86 35.67
CA LEU A 11 -16.00 22.81 34.36
C LEU A 11 -15.88 21.34 33.97
N ILE A 12 -16.83 20.81 33.21
CA ILE A 12 -16.73 19.49 32.58
C ILE A 12 -15.74 19.65 31.44
N ILE A 13 -14.47 19.35 31.72
CA ILE A 13 -13.46 19.18 30.69
C ILE A 13 -13.79 17.82 30.02
N CYS A 14 -14.50 17.89 28.91
CA CYS A 14 -14.66 16.74 27.99
C CYS A 14 -13.29 16.47 27.35
N PHE A 15 -12.45 15.70 28.00
CA PHE A 15 -11.32 15.07 27.38
C PHE A 15 -11.90 14.04 26.39
N SER A 16 -12.17 14.47 25.15
CA SER A 16 -12.30 13.56 24.03
C SER A 16 -10.92 12.92 23.84
N LEU A 17 -10.70 11.79 24.49
CA LEU A 17 -9.63 10.88 24.17
C LEU A 17 -9.84 10.48 22.71
N LEU A 18 -9.17 11.15 21.80
CA LEU A 18 -8.96 10.67 20.45
C LEU A 18 -8.14 9.38 20.60
N TYR A 19 -8.84 8.27 20.76
CA TYR A 19 -8.24 6.97 20.56
C TYR A 19 -7.88 6.90 19.08
N VAL A 20 -6.66 7.28 18.74
CA VAL A 20 -6.05 6.88 17.49
C VAL A 20 -5.91 5.36 17.61
N MET A 21 -6.89 4.63 17.12
CA MET A 21 -6.81 3.18 16.99
C MET A 21 -5.76 2.90 15.90
N TRP A 22 -4.53 2.68 16.33
CA TRP A 22 -3.51 2.13 15.45
C TRP A 22 -3.98 0.71 15.08
N ALA A 23 -4.11 0.44 13.79
CA ALA A 23 -4.40 -0.91 13.39
C ALA A 23 -3.26 -1.82 13.84
N GLU A 24 -3.61 -2.91 14.49
CA GLU A 24 -2.63 -3.90 14.94
C GLU A 24 -1.91 -4.49 13.73
N ALA A 25 -0.60 -4.66 13.82
CA ALA A 25 0.18 -5.25 12.75
C ALA A 25 -0.27 -6.70 12.50
N LYS A 26 -0.53 -7.04 11.23
CA LYS A 26 -0.94 -8.38 10.82
C LYS A 26 0.17 -9.05 10.02
N THR A 27 0.56 -10.26 10.44
CA THR A 27 1.49 -11.09 9.67
C THR A 27 0.72 -12.05 8.77
N VAL A 28 1.09 -12.08 7.49
CA VAL A 28 0.51 -12.96 6.46
C VAL A 28 1.62 -13.86 5.93
N MET A 29 1.41 -15.19 5.96
CA MET A 29 2.37 -16.20 5.54
C MET A 29 1.82 -17.17 4.47
N TYR A 30 0.55 -17.02 4.13
CA TYR A 30 -0.14 -17.84 3.14
C TYR A 30 -0.84 -16.95 2.13
N ASN A 31 -1.14 -17.47 0.95
CA ASN A 31 -1.85 -16.75 -0.09
C ASN A 31 -3.16 -16.18 0.45
N GLU A 32 -3.28 -14.87 0.42
CA GLU A 32 -4.42 -14.15 0.99
C GLU A 32 -4.68 -12.87 0.23
N ILE A 33 -5.96 -12.61 -0.07
CA ILE A 33 -6.46 -11.34 -0.58
C ILE A 33 -7.48 -10.81 0.42
N SER A 34 -7.25 -9.63 1.00
CA SER A 34 -8.16 -9.06 2.01
C SER A 34 -7.93 -7.56 2.17
N LYS A 35 -8.45 -7.01 3.26
CA LYS A 35 -8.26 -5.61 3.67
C LYS A 35 -7.59 -5.51 5.03
N HIS A 36 -6.75 -4.48 5.18
CA HIS A 36 -6.14 -4.13 6.45
C HIS A 36 -6.00 -2.61 6.53
N ASP A 37 -6.52 -2.04 7.59
CA ASP A 37 -6.48 -0.61 7.89
C ASP A 37 -6.86 0.28 6.70
N GLY A 38 -8.01 -0.02 6.09
CA GLY A 38 -8.59 0.75 4.97
C GLY A 38 -7.98 0.49 3.60
N TYR A 39 -6.96 -0.35 3.50
CA TYR A 39 -6.29 -0.71 2.25
C TYR A 39 -6.55 -2.15 1.88
N ASP A 40 -6.67 -2.41 0.58
CA ASP A 40 -6.66 -3.75 0.01
C ASP A 40 -5.22 -4.26 -0.02
N TYR A 41 -5.02 -5.56 0.20
CA TYR A 41 -3.72 -6.19 0.05
C TYR A 41 -3.85 -7.57 -0.57
N GLU A 42 -2.74 -8.02 -1.14
CA GLU A 42 -2.56 -9.37 -1.62
C GLU A 42 -1.15 -9.86 -1.31
N PHE A 43 -1.09 -11.03 -0.75
CA PHE A 43 0.09 -11.87 -0.68
C PHE A 43 -0.20 -13.12 -1.48
N TRP A 44 0.60 -13.35 -2.51
CA TRP A 44 0.52 -14.54 -3.32
C TRP A 44 1.92 -15.11 -3.56
N LYS A 45 2.06 -16.40 -3.48
CA LYS A 45 3.25 -17.14 -3.87
C LYS A 45 2.88 -18.46 -4.50
N ASP A 46 3.72 -18.94 -5.38
CA ASP A 46 3.65 -20.29 -5.90
C ASP A 46 4.30 -21.31 -4.93
N PHE A 47 5.02 -22.26 -5.46
CA PHE A 47 5.67 -23.31 -4.68
C PHE A 47 7.14 -22.96 -4.37
N GLY A 48 7.71 -23.70 -3.44
CA GLY A 48 9.07 -23.51 -2.96
C GLY A 48 9.14 -22.51 -1.82
N GLY A 49 10.30 -22.19 -1.40
CA GLY A 49 10.74 -21.16 -0.48
C GLY A 49 9.79 -20.63 0.59
N THR A 50 10.16 -19.52 1.13
CA THR A 50 9.36 -18.82 2.15
C THR A 50 8.99 -17.41 1.68
N GLY A 51 7.86 -16.91 2.19
CA GLY A 51 7.44 -15.53 2.03
C GLY A 51 6.64 -15.09 3.25
N LYS A 52 6.82 -13.84 3.64
CA LYS A 52 6.12 -13.23 4.77
C LYS A 52 5.81 -11.77 4.41
N MET A 53 4.59 -11.36 4.70
CA MET A 53 4.16 -9.97 4.61
C MET A 53 3.68 -9.50 5.97
N ILE A 54 4.18 -8.37 6.44
CA ILE A 54 3.74 -7.74 7.68
C ILE A 54 3.04 -6.45 7.31
N LEU A 55 1.73 -6.39 7.55
CA LEU A 55 0.87 -5.25 7.31
C LEU A 55 0.95 -4.29 8.49
N GLY A 56 1.41 -3.08 8.25
CA GLY A 56 1.40 -2.00 9.23
C GLY A 56 0.18 -1.09 9.06
N SER A 57 0.15 0.03 9.77
CA SER A 57 -0.92 1.01 9.70
C SER A 57 -1.02 1.66 8.31
N GLY A 58 -2.22 2.03 7.91
CA GLY A 58 -2.49 2.64 6.61
C GLY A 58 -1.98 1.79 5.44
N GLY A 59 -1.32 2.43 4.49
CA GLY A 59 -0.73 1.76 3.31
C GLY A 59 0.59 1.03 3.57
N THR A 60 1.15 1.06 4.79
CA THR A 60 2.47 0.52 5.07
C THR A 60 2.51 -1.01 5.14
N PHE A 61 3.60 -1.60 4.70
CA PHE A 61 3.90 -3.02 4.86
C PHE A 61 5.40 -3.27 4.72
N SER A 62 5.84 -4.41 5.20
CA SER A 62 7.16 -4.99 4.90
C SER A 62 7.00 -6.43 4.42
N CYS A 63 7.98 -6.91 3.68
CA CYS A 63 7.97 -8.28 3.19
C CYS A 63 9.37 -8.86 3.16
N GLU A 64 9.42 -10.17 3.32
CA GLU A 64 10.63 -10.97 3.26
C GLU A 64 10.33 -12.22 2.41
N TRP A 65 11.31 -12.64 1.62
CA TRP A 65 11.18 -13.86 0.83
C TRP A 65 12.54 -14.53 0.64
N GLU A 66 12.53 -15.84 0.49
CA GLU A 66 13.73 -16.64 0.29
C GLU A 66 13.43 -17.89 -0.54
N ASN A 67 14.29 -18.17 -1.50
CA ASN A 67 14.27 -19.38 -2.34
C ASN A 67 12.91 -19.67 -3.01
N ILE A 68 12.17 -18.62 -3.35
CA ILE A 68 10.85 -18.68 -3.97
C ILE A 68 10.96 -18.53 -5.48
N ASN A 69 10.16 -19.29 -6.22
CA ASN A 69 10.15 -19.20 -7.68
C ASN A 69 9.36 -17.96 -8.15
N ASN A 70 8.16 -17.72 -7.59
CA ASN A 70 7.39 -16.53 -7.90
C ASN A 70 6.58 -16.07 -6.68
N ILE A 71 6.59 -14.77 -6.42
CA ILE A 71 5.92 -14.18 -5.26
C ILE A 71 5.45 -12.76 -5.58
N LEU A 72 4.30 -12.38 -5.00
CA LEU A 72 3.72 -11.06 -5.10
C LEU A 72 3.35 -10.53 -3.71
N PHE A 73 3.78 -9.32 -3.42
CA PHE A 73 3.31 -8.53 -2.29
C PHE A 73 2.75 -7.21 -2.83
N ARG A 74 1.51 -6.90 -2.52
CA ARG A 74 0.95 -5.59 -2.84
C ARG A 74 0.00 -5.10 -1.77
N LYS A 75 -0.02 -3.79 -1.55
CA LYS A 75 -0.98 -3.10 -0.70
C LYS A 75 -1.35 -1.79 -1.36
N GLY A 76 -2.65 -1.46 -1.39
CA GLY A 76 -3.11 -0.28 -2.09
C GLY A 76 -4.62 -0.16 -2.11
N ARG A 77 -5.15 0.39 -3.17
CA ARG A 77 -6.57 0.62 -3.36
C ARG A 77 -7.13 -0.19 -4.51
N LYS A 78 -8.19 -0.94 -4.26
CA LYS A 78 -8.95 -1.63 -5.28
C LYS A 78 -10.22 -0.84 -5.57
N PHE A 79 -10.36 -0.40 -6.81
CA PHE A 79 -11.54 0.30 -7.29
C PHE A 79 -12.62 -0.67 -7.78
N ASN A 80 -13.78 -0.16 -8.09
CA ASN A 80 -14.83 -0.94 -8.71
C ASN A 80 -14.37 -1.43 -10.11
N GLN A 81 -14.62 -2.69 -10.41
CA GLN A 81 -14.22 -3.30 -11.69
C GLN A 81 -15.00 -2.77 -12.92
N THR A 82 -16.03 -1.96 -12.70
CA THR A 82 -16.82 -1.34 -13.76
C THR A 82 -16.51 0.13 -13.99
N GLN A 83 -15.65 0.74 -13.15
CA GLN A 83 -15.25 2.13 -13.29
C GLN A 83 -14.02 2.26 -14.18
N THR A 84 -14.14 3.08 -15.21
CA THR A 84 -13.03 3.44 -16.08
C THR A 84 -12.03 4.35 -15.36
N HIS A 85 -10.82 4.47 -15.89
CA HIS A 85 -9.82 5.39 -15.32
C HIS A 85 -10.27 6.85 -15.41
N GLN A 86 -11.06 7.23 -16.41
CA GLN A 86 -11.62 8.57 -16.54
C GLN A 86 -12.64 8.87 -15.42
N GLU A 87 -13.44 7.89 -15.02
CA GLU A 87 -14.40 8.04 -13.93
C GLU A 87 -13.73 8.08 -12.54
N ILE A 88 -12.65 7.34 -12.37
CA ILE A 88 -11.84 7.36 -11.13
C ILE A 88 -11.08 8.68 -11.01
N GLY A 89 -10.62 9.24 -12.13
CA GLY A 89 -9.81 10.44 -12.18
C GLY A 89 -8.34 10.20 -11.80
N ASN A 90 -7.61 11.30 -11.67
CA ASN A 90 -6.20 11.25 -11.28
C ASN A 90 -6.05 11.03 -9.78
N PHE A 91 -5.11 10.20 -9.41
CA PHE A 91 -4.69 10.02 -8.02
C PHE A 91 -3.16 10.03 -7.94
N MET A 92 -2.66 10.41 -6.79
CA MET A 92 -1.24 10.45 -6.49
C MET A 92 -0.89 9.30 -5.56
N VAL A 93 0.25 8.68 -5.78
CA VAL A 93 0.84 7.67 -4.89
C VAL A 93 2.19 8.20 -4.44
N GLU A 94 2.33 8.48 -3.15
CA GLU A 94 3.60 8.78 -2.51
C GLU A 94 4.03 7.56 -1.69
N PHE A 95 5.28 7.16 -1.84
CA PHE A 95 5.84 6.07 -1.04
C PHE A 95 7.34 6.27 -0.80
N GLY A 96 7.80 5.75 0.34
CA GLY A 96 9.22 5.62 0.65
C GLY A 96 9.49 4.16 1.02
N VAL A 97 10.53 3.57 0.47
CA VAL A 97 10.83 2.14 0.62
C VAL A 97 12.32 1.94 0.88
N ASP A 98 12.63 1.08 1.85
CA ASP A 98 13.92 0.43 1.93
C ASP A 98 13.84 -0.87 1.13
N TYR A 99 14.43 -0.86 -0.08
CA TYR A 99 14.34 -1.97 -1.01
C TYR A 99 15.71 -2.64 -1.18
N GLN A 100 15.84 -3.84 -0.64
CA GLN A 100 17.08 -4.61 -0.62
C GLN A 100 16.90 -5.98 -1.30
N PRO A 101 16.71 -6.02 -2.63
CA PRO A 101 16.46 -7.26 -3.32
C PRO A 101 17.74 -8.08 -3.46
N MET A 102 17.60 -9.40 -3.26
CA MET A 102 18.62 -10.35 -3.64
C MET A 102 18.03 -11.27 -4.72
N GLY A 103 18.42 -11.03 -5.98
CA GLY A 103 17.91 -11.80 -7.12
C GLY A 103 16.99 -10.98 -8.02
N ASN A 104 16.14 -11.68 -8.76
CA ASN A 104 15.19 -11.06 -9.68
C ASN A 104 13.93 -10.61 -8.95
N SER A 105 13.75 -9.31 -8.83
CA SER A 105 12.54 -8.70 -8.29
C SER A 105 12.43 -7.25 -8.76
N TYR A 106 11.26 -6.64 -8.63
CA TYR A 106 11.08 -5.21 -8.89
C TYR A 106 10.06 -4.58 -7.96
N LEU A 107 10.30 -3.30 -7.68
CA LEU A 107 9.42 -2.41 -6.95
C LEU A 107 8.67 -1.55 -7.95
N CYS A 108 7.35 -1.51 -7.87
CA CYS A 108 6.54 -0.75 -8.80
C CYS A 108 5.21 -0.30 -8.21
N VAL A 109 4.64 0.75 -8.78
CA VAL A 109 3.19 0.98 -8.74
C VAL A 109 2.57 0.11 -9.82
N TYR A 110 1.67 -0.76 -9.41
CA TYR A 110 1.04 -1.78 -10.25
C TYR A 110 -0.46 -1.62 -10.27
N GLY A 111 -1.06 -1.81 -11.42
CA GLY A 111 -2.50 -1.75 -11.53
C GLY A 111 -3.08 -2.22 -12.85
N TRP A 112 -4.40 -2.10 -12.90
CA TRP A 112 -5.22 -2.44 -14.04
C TRP A 112 -6.20 -1.31 -14.31
N THR A 113 -6.44 -1.02 -15.58
CA THR A 113 -7.54 -0.16 -16.02
C THR A 113 -8.69 -0.99 -16.57
N VAL A 114 -9.85 -0.33 -16.73
CA VAL A 114 -11.02 -0.91 -17.37
C VAL A 114 -11.37 0.00 -18.54
N GLU A 115 -11.70 -0.58 -19.68
CA GLU A 115 -12.10 0.11 -20.91
C GLU A 115 -11.13 1.21 -21.39
N PRO A 116 -9.95 0.82 -21.88
CA PRO A 116 -9.51 -0.54 -22.19
C PRO A 116 -8.95 -1.26 -20.96
N LEU A 117 -8.99 -2.59 -20.98
CA LEU A 117 -8.32 -3.42 -19.98
C LEU A 117 -6.81 -3.36 -20.27
N VAL A 118 -6.07 -2.71 -19.38
CA VAL A 118 -4.61 -2.58 -19.47
C VAL A 118 -4.00 -2.90 -18.12
N GLU A 119 -3.05 -3.81 -18.11
CA GLU A 119 -2.14 -4.02 -16.99
C GLU A 119 -0.96 -3.08 -17.11
N TYR A 120 -0.62 -2.38 -16.02
CA TYR A 120 0.50 -1.45 -16.04
C TYR A 120 1.42 -1.63 -14.84
N TYR A 121 2.70 -1.38 -15.08
CA TYR A 121 3.75 -1.36 -14.08
C TYR A 121 4.55 -0.07 -14.23
N ILE A 122 4.53 0.80 -13.22
CA ILE A 122 5.43 1.94 -13.13
C ILE A 122 6.58 1.49 -12.24
N VAL A 123 7.65 1.02 -12.88
CA VAL A 123 8.78 0.41 -12.18
C VAL A 123 9.71 1.49 -11.67
N ASP A 124 9.90 1.53 -10.35
CA ASP A 124 10.81 2.43 -9.66
C ASP A 124 12.20 1.81 -9.53
N SER A 125 12.25 0.56 -9.08
CA SER A 125 13.51 -0.12 -8.78
C SER A 125 13.43 -1.61 -9.08
N TRP A 126 14.58 -2.26 -9.24
CA TRP A 126 14.66 -3.69 -9.55
C TRP A 126 15.92 -4.32 -8.97
N GLY A 127 15.94 -5.65 -8.89
CA GLY A 127 17.09 -6.44 -8.51
C GLY A 127 18.09 -6.61 -9.66
N ASN A 128 18.39 -7.86 -10.00
CA ASN A 128 19.41 -8.17 -11.01
C ASN A 128 18.92 -8.15 -12.47
N TRP A 129 17.64 -7.89 -12.71
CA TRP A 129 17.05 -7.80 -14.04
C TRP A 129 15.98 -6.71 -14.12
N ARG A 130 16.14 -5.80 -15.08
CA ARG A 130 15.17 -4.73 -15.31
C ARG A 130 14.01 -5.23 -16.18
N PRO A 131 12.76 -5.22 -15.69
CA PRO A 131 11.62 -5.55 -16.53
C PRO A 131 11.32 -4.41 -17.53
N PRO A 132 10.61 -4.69 -18.61
CA PRO A 132 10.24 -6.02 -19.09
C PRO A 132 11.25 -6.62 -20.03
N GLY A 133 12.42 -6.04 -20.25
CA GLY A 133 13.44 -6.53 -21.18
C GLY A 133 13.05 -6.45 -22.67
N ALA A 134 11.89 -5.87 -22.99
CA ALA A 134 11.37 -5.74 -24.33
C ALA A 134 12.00 -4.56 -25.08
N ILE A 135 11.76 -4.49 -26.38
CA ILE A 135 12.16 -3.35 -27.21
C ILE A 135 11.45 -2.07 -26.71
N SER A 136 12.25 -1.06 -26.37
CA SER A 136 11.73 0.25 -25.94
C SER A 136 10.74 0.81 -26.97
N LYS A 137 9.64 1.37 -26.51
CA LYS A 137 8.63 2.07 -27.30
C LYS A 137 8.80 3.59 -27.27
N GLY A 138 9.78 4.07 -26.51
CA GLY A 138 10.08 5.47 -26.35
C GLY A 138 10.59 5.79 -24.96
N THR A 139 10.72 7.07 -24.72
CA THR A 139 11.11 7.64 -23.42
C THR A 139 10.06 8.64 -22.97
N ILE A 140 9.99 8.85 -21.68
CA ILE A 140 9.17 9.88 -21.05
C ILE A 140 10.06 10.64 -20.08
N THR A 141 9.88 11.96 -20.02
CA THR A 141 10.57 12.80 -19.02
C THR A 141 9.54 13.27 -18.00
N ILE A 142 9.82 13.01 -16.72
CA ILE A 142 8.97 13.41 -15.60
C ILE A 142 9.87 14.13 -14.61
N ASP A 143 9.51 15.36 -14.23
CA ASP A 143 10.26 16.19 -13.27
C ASP A 143 11.75 16.36 -13.60
N GLY A 144 12.12 16.25 -14.89
CA GLY A 144 13.49 16.38 -15.36
C GLY A 144 14.27 15.07 -15.51
N ASP A 145 13.74 13.96 -15.06
CA ASP A 145 14.29 12.61 -15.23
C ASP A 145 13.69 11.92 -16.46
N THR A 146 14.53 11.17 -17.23
CA THR A 146 14.14 10.49 -18.49
C THR A 146 14.39 9.00 -18.43
#